data_f2c9221121ddb6f3b28df86311a90bf1
#
_entry.id   f2c9221121ddb6f3b28df86311a90bf1
#
_cell.length_a   1.000
_cell.length_b   1.000
_cell.length_c   1.000
_cell.angle_alpha   90.00
_cell.angle_beta   90.00
_cell.angle_gamma   90.00
#
_symmetry.space_group_name_H-M   'P 1'
#
loop_
_entity.id
_entity.type
_entity.pdbx_description
1 polymer ?
#
loop_
_entity_poly.entity_id
_entity_poly.type
_entity_poly.pdbx_seq_one_letter_code
_entity_poly.pdbx_strand_id
1 'polypeptide(L)'
;MNPKKLTSHICCDNHGEGPSVYDLPLPKSLREEWLRLASRRHFLGRMGKTLGWAGLAVLMGDKLLPGAASGAEPSLPSLEALHLPNFPPAAKRCIYLFMSGAPPQMDMWDYKPGLSALYDKDLPDSVRGNQPLTGMTAGQARFPIAPSHWKFSRQGNAGRWVGDQLPWTGKMVDDLTLVYSMQTDAINHEPAILLMNTGNMVPGKPSLGAWLSYGLGSMNENLPTFVVLNSALIPHSNQQPISPKLWGSGFLSNEYAGVAFRSEGTPVLYLDNPPGLSSAIRRELVDAVNAINQLTYEDLGDPETHTRIQEYEMAFRMQTSVPELADMRDEPASTWTLYGEDAKKPGTFAHNCLLARRMAERGVRFTQIYQRGWDVHGDVVGMLPKLCSATDRGSYALVTDLKRRGMLDDTLVVWGGEFGRTVYSQGGLSKDNYGRDHHPRCFTVWMSGGGAKPGIAYGETDEYCYNIVRDPVPVRDFNATLLHLMGIDHERLTFKFQGLDQKLTGVLPAKVVTGLLS
;
A
#
# COMPACT_ATOMS: atom_id res chain seq x y z
N MET A 1 -52.18 19.06 17.43
CA MET A 1 -50.88 18.77 16.84
C MET A 1 -50.49 17.34 17.20
N ASN A 2 -50.29 16.53 16.23
CA ASN A 2 -50.30 15.08 16.30
C ASN A 2 -48.89 14.52 16.68
N PRO A 3 -48.73 13.69 17.75
CA PRO A 3 -47.42 13.26 18.26
C PRO A 3 -46.78 12.09 17.50
N LYS A 4 -47.17 11.80 16.26
CA LYS A 4 -46.73 10.62 15.51
C LYS A 4 -45.62 10.87 14.43
N LYS A 5 -44.82 11.93 14.51
CA LYS A 5 -43.78 12.22 13.50
C LYS A 5 -42.36 12.38 14.05
N LEU A 6 -42.01 11.75 15.17
CA LEU A 6 -40.64 11.87 15.73
C LEU A 6 -39.95 10.54 16.02
N THR A 7 -40.38 9.45 15.40
CA THR A 7 -39.78 8.11 15.67
C THR A 7 -39.24 7.37 14.43
N SER A 8 -38.83 8.06 13.37
CA SER A 8 -38.35 7.32 12.18
C SER A 8 -36.96 7.70 11.63
N HIS A 9 -36.07 8.31 12.41
CA HIS A 9 -34.69 8.52 11.98
C HIS A 9 -33.66 8.37 13.12
N ILE A 10 -33.76 7.29 13.91
CA ILE A 10 -32.63 6.80 14.70
C ILE A 10 -32.66 5.27 14.57
N CYS A 11 -32.12 4.76 13.51
CA CYS A 11 -31.70 3.36 13.40
C CYS A 11 -30.35 3.29 12.72
N CYS A 12 -29.37 2.96 13.52
CA CYS A 12 -28.28 2.03 13.26
C CYS A 12 -27.56 2.13 11.92
N ASP A 13 -26.43 2.84 11.93
CA ASP A 13 -25.19 2.32 11.36
C ASP A 13 -24.12 3.37 11.57
N ASN A 14 -23.38 3.27 12.67
CA ASN A 14 -22.01 3.78 12.76
C ASN A 14 -21.43 3.38 14.11
N HIS A 15 -20.48 2.46 14.07
CA HIS A 15 -19.45 2.36 15.10
C HIS A 15 -18.52 3.56 14.94
N GLY A 16 -18.92 4.69 15.48
CA GLY A 16 -18.19 5.93 15.58
C GLY A 16 -18.66 6.64 16.83
N GLU A 17 -17.76 7.13 17.61
CA GLU A 17 -17.91 7.81 18.87
C GLU A 17 -19.12 8.74 18.88
N GLY A 18 -20.13 8.41 19.67
CA GLY A 18 -21.26 9.31 19.94
C GLY A 18 -20.75 10.52 20.73
N PRO A 19 -21.38 11.70 20.56
CA PRO A 19 -21.01 12.89 21.30
C PRO A 19 -21.01 12.60 22.80
N SER A 20 -20.03 13.15 23.51
CA SER A 20 -19.97 13.05 24.97
C SER A 20 -21.33 13.44 25.60
N VAL A 21 -21.75 12.69 26.59
CA VAL A 21 -23.03 12.98 27.34
C VAL A 21 -23.05 14.41 27.88
N TYR A 22 -21.88 15.02 28.05
CA TYR A 22 -21.72 16.38 28.53
C TYR A 22 -21.96 17.45 27.44
N ASP A 23 -21.87 17.06 26.16
CA ASP A 23 -22.04 17.98 25.02
C ASP A 23 -23.48 18.01 24.47
N LEU A 24 -24.35 17.12 24.96
CA LEU A 24 -25.73 17.07 24.53
C LEU A 24 -26.59 17.99 25.43
N PRO A 25 -27.44 18.86 24.86
CA PRO A 25 -28.40 19.69 25.61
C PRO A 25 -29.57 18.83 26.12
N LEU A 26 -29.26 17.77 26.87
CA LEU A 26 -30.26 16.85 27.40
C LEU A 26 -30.67 17.26 28.81
N PRO A 27 -31.97 17.15 29.18
CA PRO A 27 -32.44 17.28 30.54
C PRO A 27 -31.67 16.34 31.49
N LYS A 28 -31.40 16.80 32.71
CA LYS A 28 -30.63 16.08 33.73
C LYS A 28 -31.13 14.63 33.94
N SER A 29 -32.44 14.43 33.92
CA SER A 29 -33.09 13.11 34.07
C SER A 29 -32.74 12.13 32.94
N LEU A 30 -32.68 12.62 31.68
CA LEU A 30 -32.30 11.79 30.52
C LEU A 30 -30.80 11.46 30.50
N ARG A 31 -29.97 12.37 31.00
CA ARG A 31 -28.53 12.14 31.16
C ARG A 31 -28.25 11.06 32.20
N GLU A 32 -28.94 11.12 33.34
CA GLU A 32 -28.83 10.12 34.42
C GLU A 32 -29.35 8.74 33.98
N GLU A 33 -30.41 8.70 33.18
CA GLU A 33 -30.94 7.44 32.62
C GLU A 33 -29.99 6.85 31.58
N TRP A 34 -29.39 7.66 30.72
CA TRP A 34 -28.39 7.23 29.77
C TRP A 34 -27.14 6.65 30.46
N LEU A 35 -26.60 7.31 31.47
CA LEU A 35 -25.50 6.83 32.30
C LEU A 35 -25.84 5.49 32.96
N ARG A 36 -27.06 5.33 33.43
CA ARG A 36 -27.52 4.07 34.03
C ARG A 36 -27.59 2.93 32.99
N LEU A 37 -28.02 3.22 31.76
CA LEU A 37 -28.07 2.25 30.67
C LEU A 37 -26.69 1.89 30.16
N ALA A 38 -25.80 2.85 30.04
CA ALA A 38 -24.40 2.61 29.66
C ALA A 38 -23.68 1.74 30.71
N SER A 39 -23.87 2.02 32.01
CA SER A 39 -23.33 1.21 33.12
C SER A 39 -23.89 -0.23 33.13
N ARG A 40 -25.19 -0.41 32.83
CA ARG A 40 -25.80 -1.74 32.70
C ARG A 40 -25.24 -2.54 31.51
N ARG A 41 -25.01 -1.89 30.38
CA ARG A 41 -24.42 -2.54 29.19
C ARG A 41 -22.99 -3.00 29.49
N HIS A 42 -22.21 -2.19 30.18
CA HIS A 42 -20.85 -2.55 30.63
C HIS A 42 -20.88 -3.71 31.65
N PHE A 43 -21.81 -3.65 32.61
CA PHE A 43 -21.98 -4.69 33.62
C PHE A 43 -22.43 -6.04 33.00
N LEU A 44 -23.38 -6.03 32.09
CA LEU A 44 -23.84 -7.25 31.41
C LEU A 44 -22.79 -7.81 30.44
N GLY A 45 -21.99 -6.96 29.80
CA GLY A 45 -20.88 -7.38 28.96
C GLY A 45 -19.77 -8.10 29.76
N ARG A 46 -19.49 -7.66 30.97
CA ARG A 46 -18.55 -8.32 31.91
C ARG A 46 -19.13 -9.61 32.49
N MET A 47 -20.38 -9.63 32.94
CA MET A 47 -21.02 -10.83 33.45
C MET A 47 -21.22 -11.92 32.40
N GLY A 48 -21.48 -11.56 31.14
CA GLY A 48 -21.60 -12.53 30.05
C GLY A 48 -20.30 -13.30 29.79
N LYS A 49 -19.16 -12.64 29.89
CA LYS A 49 -17.85 -13.28 29.76
C LYS A 49 -17.52 -14.18 30.96
N THR A 50 -17.73 -13.72 32.19
CA THR A 50 -17.44 -14.50 33.40
C THR A 50 -18.40 -15.67 33.61
N LEU A 51 -19.69 -15.54 33.34
CA LEU A 51 -20.67 -16.61 33.39
C LEU A 51 -20.47 -17.65 32.29
N GLY A 52 -20.03 -17.25 31.09
CA GLY A 52 -19.67 -18.14 30.00
C GLY A 52 -18.49 -19.04 30.37
N TRP A 53 -17.46 -18.50 30.98
CA TRP A 53 -16.29 -19.28 31.44
C TRP A 53 -16.62 -20.16 32.66
N ALA A 54 -17.42 -19.67 33.61
CA ALA A 54 -17.88 -20.47 34.76
C ALA A 54 -18.79 -21.62 34.32
N GLY A 55 -19.68 -21.39 33.34
CA GLY A 55 -20.51 -22.45 32.78
C GLY A 55 -19.71 -23.51 32.01
N LEU A 56 -18.68 -23.10 31.29
CA LEU A 56 -17.78 -24.01 30.58
C LEU A 56 -16.91 -24.83 31.55
N ALA A 57 -16.44 -24.22 32.63
CA ALA A 57 -15.67 -24.91 33.69
C ALA A 57 -16.51 -26.00 34.42
N VAL A 58 -17.78 -25.70 34.66
CA VAL A 58 -18.73 -26.68 35.26
C VAL A 58 -19.06 -27.81 34.30
N LEU A 59 -19.15 -27.57 33.01
CA LEU A 59 -19.45 -28.57 31.98
C LEU A 59 -18.23 -29.48 31.67
N MET A 60 -17.02 -29.02 31.88
CA MET A 60 -15.81 -29.79 31.56
C MET A 60 -15.24 -30.66 32.71
N GLY A 61 -15.82 -30.55 33.90
CA GLY A 61 -15.52 -31.41 35.07
C GLY A 61 -14.08 -31.35 35.56
N ASP A 62 -13.81 -31.92 36.75
CA ASP A 62 -12.56 -31.90 37.53
C ASP A 62 -11.30 -32.46 36.82
N LYS A 63 -11.36 -32.78 35.53
CA LYS A 63 -10.24 -33.34 34.78
C LYS A 63 -9.30 -32.30 34.15
N LEU A 64 -9.59 -31.01 34.28
CA LEU A 64 -8.82 -29.90 33.67
C LEU A 64 -8.11 -28.99 34.69
N LEU A 65 -7.97 -29.38 35.94
CA LEU A 65 -7.18 -28.65 36.92
C LEU A 65 -6.04 -29.50 37.50
N PRO A 66 -4.95 -29.75 36.75
CA PRO A 66 -3.67 -29.97 37.37
C PRO A 66 -2.91 -28.65 37.40
N GLY A 67 -2.87 -28.03 38.58
CA GLY A 67 -1.99 -26.90 38.86
C GLY A 67 -2.39 -25.61 38.13
N ALA A 68 -2.88 -24.64 38.88
CA ALA A 68 -2.86 -23.26 38.47
C ALA A 68 -1.40 -22.85 38.26
N ALA A 69 -0.86 -23.16 37.09
CA ALA A 69 0.26 -22.44 36.56
C ALA A 69 -0.25 -21.00 36.38
N SER A 70 0.33 -20.07 37.10
CA SER A 70 0.23 -18.66 36.83
C SER A 70 0.41 -18.48 35.30
N GLY A 71 -0.68 -18.31 34.60
CA GLY A 71 -0.64 -18.03 33.16
C GLY A 71 0.12 -16.73 33.00
N ALA A 72 1.40 -16.82 32.68
CA ALA A 72 2.06 -15.73 32.03
C ALA A 72 1.22 -15.47 30.79
N GLU A 73 0.56 -14.32 30.71
CA GLU A 73 0.03 -13.82 29.45
C GLU A 73 1.14 -14.02 28.41
N PRO A 74 0.81 -14.47 27.19
CA PRO A 74 1.81 -14.52 26.13
C PRO A 74 2.27 -13.06 25.93
N SER A 75 3.37 -12.70 26.60
CA SER A 75 4.04 -11.45 26.35
C SER A 75 4.35 -11.45 24.85
N LEU A 76 3.78 -10.49 24.14
CA LEU A 76 4.22 -10.18 22.78
C LEU A 76 5.75 -10.16 22.84
N PRO A 77 6.46 -10.87 21.95
CA PRO A 77 7.90 -10.74 21.90
C PRO A 77 8.20 -9.25 21.80
N SER A 78 8.93 -8.71 22.76
CA SER A 78 9.32 -7.31 22.72
C SER A 78 10.04 -7.11 21.39
N LEU A 79 9.79 -5.97 20.69
CA LEU A 79 10.50 -5.63 19.46
C LEU A 79 12.02 -5.73 19.65
N GLU A 80 12.51 -5.51 20.86
CA GLU A 80 13.89 -5.76 21.30
C GLU A 80 14.34 -7.21 21.10
N ALA A 81 13.45 -8.20 21.27
CA ALA A 81 13.78 -9.61 21.06
C ALA A 81 13.99 -9.95 19.57
N LEU A 82 13.48 -9.13 18.65
CA LEU A 82 13.70 -9.32 17.21
C LEU A 82 15.06 -8.81 16.74
N HIS A 83 15.77 -8.00 17.55
CA HIS A 83 17.05 -7.37 17.20
C HIS A 83 17.03 -6.73 15.80
N LEU A 84 16.06 -5.85 15.56
CA LEU A 84 15.89 -5.17 14.28
C LEU A 84 16.61 -3.81 14.25
N PRO A 85 17.18 -3.41 13.11
CA PRO A 85 17.34 -4.23 11.91
C PRO A 85 18.26 -5.44 12.14
N ASN A 86 18.03 -6.55 11.44
CA ASN A 86 18.82 -7.78 11.62
C ASN A 86 20.25 -7.64 11.07
N PHE A 87 20.43 -6.71 10.12
CA PHE A 87 21.72 -6.34 9.50
C PHE A 87 21.66 -4.88 9.02
N PRO A 88 22.78 -4.24 8.68
CA PRO A 88 22.78 -2.86 8.21
C PRO A 88 21.85 -2.68 7.01
N PRO A 89 20.84 -1.80 7.09
CA PRO A 89 19.92 -1.57 5.98
C PRO A 89 20.61 -0.84 4.83
N ALA A 90 20.42 -1.28 3.61
CA ALA A 90 20.80 -0.53 2.42
C ALA A 90 19.82 0.64 2.18
N ALA A 91 18.54 0.41 2.44
CA ALA A 91 17.50 1.43 2.38
C ALA A 91 16.99 1.78 3.78
N LYS A 92 16.98 3.06 4.13
CA LYS A 92 16.32 3.57 5.35
C LYS A 92 14.85 3.87 5.12
N ARG A 93 14.48 4.18 3.86
CA ARG A 93 13.16 4.61 3.42
C ARG A 93 12.76 3.89 2.14
N CYS A 94 11.46 3.76 1.92
CA CYS A 94 10.93 3.24 0.68
C CYS A 94 9.78 4.11 0.17
N ILE A 95 9.79 4.43 -1.13
CA ILE A 95 8.70 5.10 -1.84
C ILE A 95 8.18 4.14 -2.90
N TYR A 96 6.93 3.68 -2.76
CA TYR A 96 6.32 2.73 -3.67
C TYR A 96 5.32 3.42 -4.59
N LEU A 97 5.62 3.47 -5.87
CA LEU A 97 4.80 4.00 -6.96
C LEU A 97 3.93 2.85 -7.50
N PHE A 98 2.72 2.69 -6.97
CA PHE A 98 1.85 1.57 -7.32
C PHE A 98 0.87 1.95 -8.44
N MET A 99 1.06 1.33 -9.62
CA MET A 99 0.27 1.54 -10.83
C MET A 99 -0.90 0.55 -10.87
N SER A 100 -1.98 0.88 -10.15
CA SER A 100 -3.14 -0.02 -10.00
C SER A 100 -3.91 -0.21 -11.30
N GLY A 101 -4.03 -1.45 -11.73
CA GLY A 101 -4.70 -1.85 -12.96
C GLY A 101 -3.77 -2.51 -13.99
N ALA A 102 -2.54 -2.84 -13.64
CA ALA A 102 -1.64 -3.66 -14.44
C ALA A 102 -1.11 -3.01 -15.75
N PRO A 103 -0.03 -2.24 -15.66
CA PRO A 103 0.65 -1.70 -16.84
C PRO A 103 1.09 -2.78 -17.84
N PRO A 104 0.84 -2.60 -19.15
CA PRO A 104 1.20 -3.60 -20.16
C PRO A 104 2.70 -3.63 -20.41
N GLN A 105 3.39 -4.67 -19.92
CA GLN A 105 4.83 -4.81 -19.96
C GLN A 105 5.41 -4.78 -21.38
N MET A 106 4.75 -5.43 -22.36
CA MET A 106 5.23 -5.50 -23.74
C MET A 106 5.07 -4.15 -24.49
N ASP A 107 4.23 -3.27 -24.03
CA ASP A 107 4.04 -1.96 -24.63
C ASP A 107 4.98 -0.89 -24.06
N MET A 108 5.65 -1.19 -22.94
CA MET A 108 6.46 -0.22 -22.20
C MET A 108 7.93 -0.59 -22.09
N TRP A 109 8.23 -1.88 -21.81
CA TRP A 109 9.57 -2.32 -21.36
C TRP A 109 10.10 -3.55 -22.08
N ASP A 110 9.28 -4.60 -22.21
CA ASP A 110 9.70 -5.92 -22.66
C ASP A 110 9.48 -6.06 -24.17
N TYR A 111 10.35 -5.40 -24.95
CA TYR A 111 10.27 -5.31 -26.40
C TYR A 111 10.61 -6.63 -27.09
N LYS A 112 9.68 -7.13 -27.89
CA LYS A 112 9.81 -8.35 -28.70
C LYS A 112 9.61 -8.01 -30.19
N PRO A 113 10.68 -7.69 -30.94
CA PRO A 113 10.56 -7.23 -32.34
C PRO A 113 9.90 -8.27 -33.26
N GLY A 114 10.06 -9.55 -32.95
CA GLY A 114 9.46 -10.66 -33.73
C GLY A 114 7.93 -10.64 -33.74
N LEU A 115 7.28 -10.04 -32.74
CA LEU A 115 5.82 -9.99 -32.65
C LEU A 115 5.16 -9.25 -33.83
N SER A 116 5.84 -8.28 -34.44
CA SER A 116 5.31 -7.52 -35.58
C SER A 116 4.98 -8.43 -36.77
N ALA A 117 5.75 -9.49 -36.98
CA ALA A 117 5.52 -10.49 -38.04
C ALA A 117 4.37 -11.47 -37.68
N LEU A 118 3.92 -11.45 -36.43
CA LEU A 118 2.87 -12.33 -35.91
C LEU A 118 1.53 -11.60 -35.75
N TYR A 119 1.42 -10.36 -36.20
CA TYR A 119 0.16 -9.60 -36.14
C TYR A 119 -1.02 -10.42 -36.66
N ASP A 120 -2.11 -10.49 -35.89
CA ASP A 120 -3.36 -11.22 -36.17
C ASP A 120 -3.20 -12.75 -36.34
N LYS A 121 -2.04 -13.33 -36.04
CA LYS A 121 -1.89 -14.78 -35.90
C LYS A 121 -2.27 -15.18 -34.49
N ASP A 122 -2.88 -16.34 -34.33
CA ASP A 122 -3.25 -16.82 -33.00
C ASP A 122 -2.01 -17.21 -32.17
N LEU A 123 -2.04 -16.88 -30.88
CA LEU A 123 -1.04 -17.33 -29.93
C LEU A 123 -1.02 -18.87 -29.91
N PRO A 124 0.12 -19.52 -30.18
CA PRO A 124 0.20 -20.98 -30.20
C PRO A 124 -0.25 -21.61 -28.87
N ASP A 125 -1.01 -22.68 -28.92
CA ASP A 125 -1.42 -23.42 -27.72
C ASP A 125 -0.25 -23.92 -26.89
N SER A 126 0.88 -24.25 -27.53
CA SER A 126 2.12 -24.63 -26.86
C SER A 126 2.73 -23.50 -26.01
N VAL A 127 2.51 -22.23 -26.40
CA VAL A 127 2.93 -21.06 -25.63
C VAL A 127 1.91 -20.73 -24.55
N ARG A 128 0.62 -20.75 -24.88
CA ARG A 128 -0.47 -20.47 -23.95
C ARG A 128 -0.51 -21.49 -22.81
N GLY A 129 -0.30 -22.77 -23.15
CA GLY A 129 -0.33 -23.87 -22.18
C GLY A 129 -1.65 -23.95 -21.41
N ASN A 130 -1.59 -24.35 -20.16
CA ASN A 130 -2.74 -24.50 -19.27
C ASN A 130 -3.03 -23.23 -18.44
N GLN A 131 -2.68 -22.04 -18.94
CA GLN A 131 -2.98 -20.82 -18.20
C GLN A 131 -4.49 -20.62 -18.10
N PRO A 132 -5.04 -20.38 -16.90
CA PRO A 132 -6.44 -19.98 -16.74
C PRO A 132 -6.71 -18.68 -17.50
N LEU A 133 -7.82 -18.64 -18.21
CA LEU A 133 -8.33 -17.44 -18.86
C LEU A 133 -9.25 -16.69 -17.90
N THR A 134 -9.32 -15.38 -18.04
CA THR A 134 -10.35 -14.60 -17.35
C THR A 134 -11.72 -14.87 -17.99
N GLY A 135 -12.80 -14.51 -17.27
CA GLY A 135 -14.16 -14.57 -17.83
C GLY A 135 -14.33 -13.68 -19.08
N MET A 136 -13.43 -12.73 -19.31
CA MET A 136 -13.49 -11.78 -20.43
C MET A 136 -12.98 -12.40 -21.74
N THR A 137 -12.06 -13.34 -21.69
CA THR A 137 -11.47 -13.98 -22.88
C THR A 137 -11.75 -15.48 -22.97
N ALA A 138 -12.29 -16.11 -21.94
CA ALA A 138 -12.60 -17.55 -21.94
C ALA A 138 -13.56 -17.97 -23.07
N GLY A 139 -14.44 -17.08 -23.54
CA GLY A 139 -15.35 -17.30 -24.65
C GLY A 139 -14.82 -16.87 -26.02
N GLN A 140 -13.58 -16.37 -26.14
CA GLN A 140 -13.01 -15.99 -27.44
C GLN A 140 -12.66 -17.22 -28.26
N ALA A 141 -13.04 -17.18 -29.55
CA ALA A 141 -12.70 -18.24 -30.50
C ALA A 141 -11.23 -18.19 -30.94
N ARG A 142 -10.59 -17.02 -30.84
CA ARG A 142 -9.23 -16.74 -31.29
C ARG A 142 -8.48 -15.92 -30.23
N PHE A 143 -7.15 -16.08 -30.20
CA PHE A 143 -6.22 -15.32 -29.39
C PHE A 143 -5.20 -14.57 -30.27
N PRO A 144 -5.68 -13.57 -31.07
CA PRO A 144 -4.84 -12.93 -32.09
C PRO A 144 -3.77 -12.07 -31.43
N ILE A 145 -2.52 -12.29 -31.80
CA ILE A 145 -1.38 -11.52 -31.31
C ILE A 145 -1.52 -10.07 -31.73
N ALA A 146 -1.42 -9.17 -30.74
CA ALA A 146 -1.43 -7.73 -30.88
C ALA A 146 -0.03 -7.21 -30.52
N PRO A 147 0.88 -7.02 -31.48
CA PRO A 147 2.18 -6.40 -31.23
C PRO A 147 2.03 -4.99 -30.65
N SER A 148 3.05 -4.52 -29.98
CA SER A 148 3.03 -3.14 -29.48
C SER A 148 2.86 -2.12 -30.61
N HIS A 149 2.01 -1.15 -30.41
CA HIS A 149 1.78 -0.03 -31.35
C HIS A 149 2.95 0.95 -31.36
N TRP A 150 3.73 1.02 -30.27
CA TRP A 150 4.78 2.01 -30.05
C TRP A 150 6.13 1.56 -30.56
N LYS A 151 6.97 2.55 -30.84
CA LYS A 151 8.36 2.33 -31.16
C LYS A 151 9.19 2.18 -29.88
N PHE A 152 10.23 1.38 -29.97
CA PHE A 152 11.19 1.19 -28.90
C PHE A 152 12.57 1.65 -29.33
N SER A 153 13.29 2.21 -28.39
CA SER A 153 14.71 2.57 -28.59
C SER A 153 15.53 2.17 -27.38
N ARG A 154 16.81 1.93 -27.63
CA ARG A 154 17.77 1.67 -26.55
C ARG A 154 18.14 2.98 -25.89
N GLN A 155 18.01 3.03 -24.57
CA GLN A 155 18.23 4.21 -23.75
C GLN A 155 19.36 3.96 -22.74
N GLY A 156 20.05 5.06 -22.36
CA GLY A 156 21.15 5.04 -21.40
C GLY A 156 22.37 4.25 -21.87
N ASN A 157 23.41 4.23 -21.03
CA ASN A 157 24.62 3.44 -21.24
C ASN A 157 24.34 1.94 -21.10
N ALA A 158 23.37 1.59 -20.26
CA ALA A 158 22.90 0.21 -20.07
C ALA A 158 22.16 -0.33 -21.30
N GLY A 159 21.80 0.51 -22.27
CA GLY A 159 21.19 0.12 -23.56
C GLY A 159 19.84 -0.58 -23.38
N ARG A 160 18.99 -0.12 -22.43
CA ARG A 160 17.70 -0.75 -22.14
C ARG A 160 16.64 -0.34 -23.15
N TRP A 161 15.79 -1.29 -23.56
CA TRP A 161 14.65 -0.99 -24.39
C TRP A 161 13.58 -0.24 -23.60
N VAL A 162 13.11 0.88 -24.13
CA VAL A 162 12.03 1.70 -23.57
C VAL A 162 11.11 2.14 -24.69
N GLY A 163 9.81 2.02 -24.48
CA GLY A 163 8.80 2.54 -25.41
C GLY A 163 8.80 4.06 -25.47
N ASP A 164 8.51 4.63 -26.62
CA ASP A 164 8.58 6.08 -26.87
C ASP A 164 7.54 6.90 -26.08
N GLN A 165 6.55 6.26 -25.48
CA GLN A 165 5.63 6.90 -24.53
C GLN A 165 6.24 7.18 -23.15
N LEU A 166 7.48 6.73 -22.88
CA LEU A 166 8.19 6.93 -21.61
C LEU A 166 9.48 7.76 -21.78
N PRO A 167 9.41 8.97 -22.36
CA PRO A 167 10.60 9.76 -22.71
C PRO A 167 11.40 10.23 -21.49
N TRP A 168 10.79 10.31 -20.32
CA TRP A 168 11.46 10.73 -19.11
C TRP A 168 12.11 9.55 -18.39
N THR A 169 11.42 8.45 -18.24
CA THR A 169 12.01 7.23 -17.65
C THR A 169 13.17 6.73 -18.49
N GLY A 170 13.12 6.86 -19.82
CA GLY A 170 14.26 6.56 -20.69
C GLY A 170 15.56 7.28 -20.29
N LYS A 171 15.48 8.47 -19.71
CA LYS A 171 16.66 9.26 -19.25
C LYS A 171 17.29 8.74 -17.96
N MET A 172 16.61 7.90 -17.21
CA MET A 172 17.10 7.37 -15.92
C MET A 172 17.31 5.85 -15.93
N VAL A 173 17.28 5.18 -17.07
CA VAL A 173 17.38 3.70 -17.13
C VAL A 173 18.69 3.17 -16.55
N ASP A 174 19.75 3.97 -16.54
CA ASP A 174 21.03 3.62 -15.93
C ASP A 174 20.95 3.57 -14.39
N ASP A 175 19.93 4.19 -13.80
CA ASP A 175 19.66 4.18 -12.36
C ASP A 175 18.62 3.10 -11.98
N LEU A 176 18.06 2.38 -12.95
CA LEU A 176 16.99 1.41 -12.72
C LEU A 176 17.48 -0.03 -12.66
N THR A 177 16.88 -0.80 -11.79
CA THR A 177 16.85 -2.27 -11.78
C THR A 177 15.53 -2.69 -12.41
N LEU A 178 15.52 -3.11 -13.67
CA LEU A 178 14.33 -3.60 -14.37
C LEU A 178 14.15 -5.09 -14.09
N VAL A 179 12.99 -5.50 -13.59
CA VAL A 179 12.65 -6.91 -13.32
C VAL A 179 11.53 -7.31 -14.28
N TYR A 180 11.87 -8.07 -15.34
CA TYR A 180 10.92 -8.51 -16.37
C TYR A 180 10.16 -9.78 -15.99
N SER A 181 10.65 -10.49 -15.00
CA SER A 181 10.21 -11.83 -14.63
C SER A 181 9.36 -11.88 -13.36
N MET A 182 8.69 -10.78 -13.01
CA MET A 182 7.70 -10.83 -11.93
C MET A 182 6.56 -11.77 -12.30
N GLN A 183 6.07 -12.53 -11.31
CA GLN A 183 4.90 -13.39 -11.46
C GLN A 183 4.04 -13.39 -10.21
N THR A 184 2.73 -13.56 -10.39
CA THR A 184 1.74 -13.58 -9.32
C THR A 184 0.81 -14.78 -9.45
N ASP A 185 0.25 -15.22 -8.32
CA ASP A 185 -0.71 -16.34 -8.29
C ASP A 185 -2.15 -15.87 -8.56
N ALA A 186 -2.39 -14.56 -8.64
CA ALA A 186 -3.73 -13.99 -8.80
C ALA A 186 -3.93 -13.41 -10.21
N ILE A 187 -5.09 -13.72 -10.82
CA ILE A 187 -5.48 -13.22 -12.15
C ILE A 187 -6.46 -12.04 -12.09
N ASN A 188 -7.04 -11.75 -10.94
CA ASN A 188 -7.97 -10.63 -10.73
C ASN A 188 -7.33 -9.55 -9.88
N HIS A 189 -7.72 -8.29 -10.11
CA HIS A 189 -7.09 -7.12 -9.49
C HIS A 189 -7.11 -7.15 -7.97
N GLU A 190 -8.29 -7.34 -7.33
CA GLU A 190 -8.38 -7.26 -5.87
C GLU A 190 -7.44 -8.25 -5.16
N PRO A 191 -7.46 -9.57 -5.44
CA PRO A 191 -6.52 -10.50 -4.81
C PRO A 191 -5.06 -10.25 -5.21
N ALA A 192 -4.78 -9.78 -6.44
CA ALA A 192 -3.41 -9.49 -6.87
C ALA A 192 -2.85 -8.23 -6.18
N ILE A 193 -3.65 -7.16 -6.08
CA ILE A 193 -3.27 -5.94 -5.37
C ILE A 193 -3.04 -6.25 -3.88
N LEU A 194 -3.92 -7.07 -3.27
CA LEU A 194 -3.73 -7.54 -1.90
C LEU A 194 -2.42 -8.32 -1.75
N LEU A 195 -2.15 -9.28 -2.65
CA LEU A 195 -0.93 -10.09 -2.61
C LEU A 195 0.34 -9.21 -2.69
N MET A 196 0.37 -8.23 -3.60
CA MET A 196 1.50 -7.30 -3.71
C MET A 196 1.71 -6.49 -2.44
N ASN A 197 0.62 -6.01 -1.82
CA ASN A 197 0.69 -5.10 -0.69
C ASN A 197 0.78 -5.81 0.67
N THR A 198 0.22 -7.01 0.82
CA THR A 198 0.08 -7.69 2.13
C THR A 198 0.68 -9.10 2.16
N GLY A 199 1.24 -9.58 1.04
CA GLY A 199 1.72 -10.95 0.91
C GLY A 199 0.60 -12.01 0.92
N ASN A 200 -0.66 -11.60 0.81
CA ASN A 200 -1.81 -12.51 0.84
C ASN A 200 -2.95 -12.03 -0.06
N MET A 201 -3.64 -12.96 -0.71
CA MET A 201 -4.78 -12.66 -1.59
C MET A 201 -6.08 -12.35 -0.82
N VAL A 202 -6.13 -12.66 0.47
CA VAL A 202 -7.30 -12.47 1.32
C VAL A 202 -7.07 -11.26 2.24
N PRO A 203 -8.06 -10.36 2.41
CA PRO A 203 -7.95 -9.20 3.28
C PRO A 203 -7.78 -9.56 4.75
N GLY A 204 -7.33 -8.62 5.58
CA GLY A 204 -7.14 -8.79 7.02
C GLY A 204 -5.69 -9.11 7.43
N LYS A 205 -4.75 -9.08 6.48
CA LYS A 205 -3.32 -9.20 6.76
C LYS A 205 -2.67 -7.81 6.77
N PRO A 206 -1.60 -7.61 7.57
CA PRO A 206 -0.87 -6.35 7.58
C PRO A 206 -0.22 -6.08 6.22
N SER A 207 -0.25 -4.82 5.80
CA SER A 207 0.45 -4.37 4.59
C SER A 207 1.97 -4.32 4.79
N LEU A 208 2.73 -4.30 3.69
CA LEU A 208 4.19 -4.11 3.71
C LEU A 208 4.57 -2.89 4.56
N GLY A 209 3.87 -1.74 4.38
CA GLY A 209 4.13 -0.55 5.19
C GLY A 209 3.83 -0.76 6.68
N ALA A 210 2.79 -1.52 7.02
CA ALA A 210 2.49 -1.88 8.41
C ALA A 210 3.57 -2.81 9.00
N TRP A 211 4.06 -3.77 8.25
CA TRP A 211 5.19 -4.62 8.67
C TRP A 211 6.48 -3.81 8.88
N LEU A 212 6.78 -2.85 7.98
CA LEU A 212 7.94 -1.96 8.14
C LEU A 212 7.78 -1.04 9.36
N SER A 213 6.57 -0.52 9.60
CA SER A 213 6.27 0.28 10.79
C SER A 213 6.42 -0.53 12.07
N TYR A 214 5.91 -1.76 12.10
CA TYR A 214 6.03 -2.67 13.23
C TYR A 214 7.50 -3.06 13.49
N GLY A 215 8.24 -3.44 12.44
CA GLY A 215 9.61 -3.93 12.60
C GLY A 215 10.64 -2.85 12.88
N LEU A 216 10.56 -1.70 12.21
CA LEU A 216 11.60 -0.68 12.23
C LEU A 216 11.21 0.62 12.93
N GLY A 217 9.93 0.80 13.26
CA GLY A 217 9.44 2.02 13.89
C GLY A 217 9.62 3.28 13.05
N SER A 218 9.45 4.44 13.68
CA SER A 218 9.57 5.75 13.04
C SER A 218 11.00 6.29 13.06
N MET A 219 11.35 7.11 12.07
CA MET A 219 12.58 7.91 12.03
C MET A 219 12.31 9.38 12.36
N ASN A 220 11.08 9.73 12.70
CA ASN A 220 10.67 11.06 13.10
C ASN A 220 9.55 11.00 14.14
N GLU A 221 9.29 12.10 14.83
CA GLU A 221 8.27 12.16 15.89
C GLU A 221 6.97 12.85 15.46
N ASN A 222 6.97 13.54 14.31
CA ASN A 222 5.92 14.49 13.96
C ASN A 222 5.06 14.07 12.76
N LEU A 223 5.44 12.98 12.09
CA LEU A 223 4.74 12.44 10.93
C LEU A 223 4.56 10.93 11.09
N PRO A 224 3.52 10.34 10.48
CA PRO A 224 3.34 8.89 10.49
C PRO A 224 4.52 8.17 9.86
N THR A 225 4.82 6.97 10.34
CA THR A 225 5.85 6.09 9.78
C THR A 225 5.50 5.65 8.36
N PHE A 226 4.21 5.46 8.10
CA PHE A 226 3.67 5.02 6.83
C PHE A 226 2.58 6.00 6.34
N VAL A 227 2.78 6.57 5.15
CA VAL A 227 1.84 7.49 4.51
C VAL A 227 1.40 6.97 3.15
N VAL A 228 0.13 7.14 2.85
CA VAL A 228 -0.48 6.77 1.57
C VAL A 228 -0.99 8.01 0.84
N LEU A 229 -0.64 8.11 -0.43
CA LEU A 229 -1.03 9.18 -1.33
C LEU A 229 -1.85 8.59 -2.49
N ASN A 230 -3.11 8.98 -2.60
CA ASN A 230 -3.95 8.58 -3.71
C ASN A 230 -3.93 9.67 -4.77
N SER A 231 -3.40 9.35 -5.97
CA SER A 231 -3.38 10.31 -7.07
C SER A 231 -4.75 10.50 -7.70
N ALA A 232 -4.97 11.70 -8.24
CA ALA A 232 -6.17 12.05 -8.97
C ALA A 232 -6.45 11.08 -10.13
N LEU A 233 -7.72 10.95 -10.44
CA LEU A 233 -8.18 10.04 -11.48
C LEU A 233 -7.81 10.56 -12.87
N ILE A 234 -7.35 9.69 -13.74
CA ILE A 234 -7.13 10.00 -15.15
C ILE A 234 -8.49 9.87 -15.86
N PRO A 235 -8.95 10.92 -16.56
CA PRO A 235 -10.25 10.91 -17.21
C PRO A 235 -10.40 9.72 -18.17
N HIS A 236 -11.59 9.11 -18.18
CA HIS A 236 -11.97 7.98 -19.03
C HIS A 236 -11.17 6.69 -18.83
N SER A 237 -10.36 6.58 -17.77
CA SER A 237 -9.67 5.34 -17.42
C SER A 237 -10.55 4.42 -16.55
N ASN A 238 -10.38 3.11 -16.69
CA ASN A 238 -10.97 2.12 -15.78
C ASN A 238 -10.21 2.15 -14.46
N GLN A 239 -10.97 2.17 -13.37
CA GLN A 239 -10.40 2.41 -12.06
C GLN A 239 -10.67 1.25 -11.13
N GLN A 240 -9.59 0.59 -10.72
CA GLN A 240 -9.69 -0.41 -9.67
C GLN A 240 -9.94 0.25 -8.31
N PRO A 241 -10.82 -0.31 -7.48
CA PRO A 241 -11.06 0.20 -6.14
C PRO A 241 -9.80 0.16 -5.29
N ILE A 242 -9.48 1.28 -4.65
CA ILE A 242 -8.44 1.38 -3.63
C ILE A 242 -9.12 1.64 -2.29
N SER A 243 -8.78 0.87 -1.27
CA SER A 243 -9.43 0.93 0.04
C SER A 243 -8.42 0.71 1.17
N PRO A 244 -8.75 1.12 2.41
CA PRO A 244 -7.88 0.98 3.57
C PRO A 244 -7.33 -0.43 3.83
N LYS A 245 -7.97 -1.49 3.33
CA LYS A 245 -7.45 -2.86 3.43
C LYS A 245 -6.07 -3.06 2.80
N LEU A 246 -5.66 -2.16 1.87
CA LEU A 246 -4.37 -2.23 1.17
C LEU A 246 -3.22 -1.63 1.98
N TRP A 247 -3.52 -0.80 2.98
CA TRP A 247 -2.52 -0.17 3.85
C TRP A 247 -2.84 -0.32 5.34
N GLY A 248 -3.78 -1.21 5.66
CA GLY A 248 -4.17 -1.49 7.04
C GLY A 248 -3.11 -2.28 7.81
N SER A 249 -3.24 -2.24 9.14
CA SER A 249 -2.42 -3.01 10.07
C SER A 249 -2.81 -4.49 10.17
N GLY A 250 -3.97 -4.87 9.64
CA GLY A 250 -4.47 -6.25 9.73
C GLY A 250 -4.65 -6.70 11.17
N PHE A 251 -3.88 -7.70 11.58
CA PHE A 251 -3.85 -8.21 12.97
C PHE A 251 -2.80 -7.52 13.86
N LEU A 252 -1.98 -6.62 13.32
CA LEU A 252 -1.09 -5.77 14.11
C LEU A 252 -1.90 -4.63 14.75
N SER A 253 -1.31 -3.95 15.75
CA SER A 253 -1.91 -2.74 16.33
C SER A 253 -2.17 -1.68 15.26
N ASN A 254 -3.24 -0.91 15.45
CA ASN A 254 -3.68 0.10 14.48
C ASN A 254 -2.66 1.24 14.27
N GLU A 255 -1.80 1.49 15.24
CA GLU A 255 -0.69 2.47 15.13
C GLU A 255 0.26 2.20 13.94
N TYR A 256 0.33 0.95 13.45
CA TYR A 256 1.17 0.57 12.31
C TYR A 256 0.47 0.74 10.95
N ALA A 257 -0.83 1.08 10.95
CA ALA A 257 -1.57 1.32 9.71
C ALA A 257 -1.05 2.54 8.96
N GLY A 258 -1.22 2.52 7.63
CA GLY A 258 -0.91 3.68 6.79
C GLY A 258 -1.93 4.80 6.96
N VAL A 259 -1.44 6.02 7.07
CA VAL A 259 -2.26 7.23 7.11
C VAL A 259 -2.44 7.76 5.70
N ALA A 260 -3.69 7.74 5.21
CA ALA A 260 -4.00 8.24 3.88
C ALA A 260 -4.13 9.77 3.88
N PHE A 261 -3.30 10.46 3.08
CA PHE A 261 -3.41 11.87 2.84
C PHE A 261 -4.34 12.13 1.66
N ARG A 262 -5.19 13.12 1.80
CA ARG A 262 -6.13 13.52 0.75
C ARG A 262 -5.42 14.31 -0.33
N SER A 263 -5.85 14.09 -1.55
CA SER A 263 -5.32 14.79 -2.74
C SER A 263 -5.79 16.25 -2.82
N GLU A 264 -6.89 16.59 -2.16
CA GLU A 264 -7.51 17.92 -2.21
C GLU A 264 -7.97 18.36 -0.82
N GLY A 265 -7.92 19.67 -0.57
CA GLY A 265 -8.27 20.27 0.70
C GLY A 265 -7.22 20.01 1.80
N THR A 266 -7.66 19.92 3.05
CA THR A 266 -6.77 19.59 4.17
C THR A 266 -6.23 18.16 3.98
N PRO A 267 -4.90 17.96 3.97
CA PRO A 267 -4.29 16.65 3.68
C PRO A 267 -4.77 15.51 4.58
N VAL A 268 -5.04 15.81 5.85
CA VAL A 268 -5.59 14.86 6.83
C VAL A 268 -6.88 15.45 7.40
N LEU A 269 -7.95 14.65 7.43
CA LEU A 269 -9.24 15.09 7.95
C LEU A 269 -9.15 15.38 9.46
N TYR A 270 -9.92 16.40 9.90
CA TYR A 270 -10.05 16.78 11.31
C TYR A 270 -8.74 17.14 12.01
N LEU A 271 -7.72 17.48 11.21
CA LEU A 271 -6.43 17.91 11.75
C LEU A 271 -6.52 19.29 12.38
N ASP A 272 -7.26 20.20 11.75
CA ASP A 272 -7.43 21.58 12.22
C ASP A 272 -8.28 21.65 13.49
N ASN A 273 -7.98 22.63 14.32
CA ASN A 273 -8.82 22.90 15.48
C ASN A 273 -10.19 23.47 15.06
N PRO A 274 -11.29 23.06 15.71
CA PRO A 274 -12.58 23.71 15.53
C PRO A 274 -12.50 25.22 15.83
N PRO A 275 -13.36 26.05 15.22
CA PRO A 275 -13.39 27.48 15.51
C PRO A 275 -13.55 27.75 17.01
N GLY A 276 -12.69 28.60 17.57
CA GLY A 276 -12.68 28.96 19.00
C GLY A 276 -11.79 28.07 19.89
N LEU A 277 -11.23 26.99 19.36
CA LEU A 277 -10.30 26.13 20.11
C LEU A 277 -8.84 26.48 19.73
N SER A 278 -8.09 27.06 20.69
CA SER A 278 -6.66 27.31 20.47
C SER A 278 -5.82 26.04 20.60
N SER A 279 -4.61 26.02 20.00
CA SER A 279 -3.69 24.90 20.13
C SER A 279 -3.29 24.62 21.58
N ALA A 280 -3.22 25.64 22.43
CA ALA A 280 -2.95 25.47 23.86
C ALA A 280 -4.08 24.71 24.56
N ILE A 281 -5.34 25.12 24.36
CA ILE A 281 -6.50 24.40 24.90
C ILE A 281 -6.58 22.97 24.32
N ARG A 282 -6.27 22.80 23.04
CA ARG A 282 -6.22 21.45 22.43
C ARG A 282 -5.17 20.57 23.10
N ARG A 283 -3.97 21.13 23.43
CA ARG A 283 -2.94 20.39 24.17
C ARG A 283 -3.46 19.92 25.53
N GLU A 284 -4.07 20.83 26.30
CA GLU A 284 -4.64 20.49 27.60
C GLU A 284 -5.71 19.39 27.51
N LEU A 285 -6.54 19.43 26.46
CA LEU A 285 -7.54 18.39 26.22
C LEU A 285 -6.89 17.03 25.89
N VAL A 286 -5.87 17.00 25.04
CA VAL A 286 -5.14 15.77 24.72
C VAL A 286 -4.45 15.23 25.97
N ASP A 287 -3.82 16.07 26.78
CA ASP A 287 -3.19 15.68 28.04
C ASP A 287 -4.21 15.07 29.02
N ALA A 288 -5.38 15.70 29.16
CA ALA A 288 -6.45 15.20 30.03
C ALA A 288 -7.00 13.84 29.54
N VAL A 289 -7.23 13.69 28.23
CA VAL A 289 -7.70 12.42 27.65
C VAL A 289 -6.64 11.34 27.81
N ASN A 290 -5.37 11.66 27.58
CA ASN A 290 -4.28 10.71 27.75
C ASN A 290 -4.12 10.29 29.21
N ALA A 291 -4.28 11.19 30.17
CA ALA A 291 -4.27 10.86 31.60
C ALA A 291 -5.40 9.87 31.96
N ILE A 292 -6.62 10.08 31.44
CA ILE A 292 -7.74 9.16 31.65
C ILE A 292 -7.47 7.81 30.99
N ASN A 293 -6.95 7.79 29.76
CA ASN A 293 -6.58 6.56 29.07
C ASN A 293 -5.47 5.82 29.82
N GLN A 294 -4.49 6.54 30.37
CA GLN A 294 -3.41 5.93 31.15
C GLN A 294 -3.96 5.23 32.42
N LEU A 295 -4.86 5.88 33.17
CA LEU A 295 -5.53 5.25 34.31
C LEU A 295 -6.31 4.00 33.88
N THR A 296 -6.98 4.07 32.73
CA THR A 296 -7.72 2.92 32.18
C THR A 296 -6.79 1.79 31.78
N TYR A 297 -5.62 2.11 31.21
CA TYR A 297 -4.60 1.13 30.87
C TYR A 297 -4.01 0.45 32.11
N GLU A 298 -3.70 1.22 33.16
CA GLU A 298 -3.19 0.70 34.42
C GLU A 298 -4.20 -0.25 35.12
N ASP A 299 -5.51 0.05 34.99
CA ASP A 299 -6.59 -0.76 35.60
C ASP A 299 -6.91 -2.03 34.77
N LEU A 300 -6.92 -1.93 33.44
CA LEU A 300 -7.40 -2.98 32.55
C LEU A 300 -6.29 -3.72 31.78
N GLY A 301 -5.10 -3.13 31.64
CA GLY A 301 -3.99 -3.68 30.85
C GLY A 301 -4.28 -3.81 29.35
N ASP A 302 -5.28 -3.08 28.83
CA ASP A 302 -5.69 -3.19 27.42
C ASP A 302 -4.71 -2.46 26.49
N PRO A 303 -3.96 -3.18 25.61
CA PRO A 303 -3.01 -2.57 24.69
C PRO A 303 -3.64 -1.53 23.75
N GLU A 304 -4.91 -1.69 23.40
CA GLU A 304 -5.63 -0.73 22.54
C GLU A 304 -5.73 0.66 23.18
N THR A 305 -5.82 0.72 24.51
CA THR A 305 -5.81 1.99 25.23
C THR A 305 -4.47 2.72 25.10
N HIS A 306 -3.37 1.99 25.12
CA HIS A 306 -2.04 2.56 24.89
C HIS A 306 -1.90 3.07 23.44
N THR A 307 -2.36 2.30 22.47
CA THR A 307 -2.41 2.70 21.07
C THR A 307 -3.16 4.02 20.86
N ARG A 308 -4.31 4.21 21.51
CA ARG A 308 -5.07 5.47 21.44
C ARG A 308 -4.29 6.68 21.96
N ILE A 309 -3.53 6.52 23.03
CA ILE A 309 -2.65 7.59 23.53
C ILE A 309 -1.66 8.01 22.45
N GLN A 310 -1.02 7.06 21.81
CA GLN A 310 -0.06 7.30 20.72
C GLN A 310 -0.73 7.99 19.52
N GLU A 311 -1.93 7.56 19.14
CA GLU A 311 -2.70 8.15 18.04
C GLU A 311 -3.07 9.62 18.32
N TYR A 312 -3.55 9.97 19.54
CA TYR A 312 -3.86 11.35 19.90
C TYR A 312 -2.63 12.24 19.90
N GLU A 313 -1.50 11.75 20.41
CA GLU A 313 -0.22 12.48 20.39
C GLU A 313 0.27 12.73 18.96
N MET A 314 0.19 11.71 18.10
CA MET A 314 0.56 11.84 16.70
C MET A 314 -0.35 12.84 15.99
N ALA A 315 -1.68 12.74 16.16
CA ALA A 315 -2.64 13.65 15.56
C ALA A 315 -2.40 15.10 15.99
N PHE A 316 -2.03 15.35 17.25
CA PHE A 316 -1.71 16.68 17.74
C PHE A 316 -0.43 17.25 17.06
N ARG A 317 0.64 16.44 16.99
CA ARG A 317 1.91 16.86 16.35
C ARG A 317 1.74 17.12 14.85
N MET A 318 0.88 16.34 14.19
CA MET A 318 0.56 16.51 12.78
C MET A 318 -0.14 17.84 12.45
N GLN A 319 -0.79 18.49 13.42
CA GLN A 319 -1.46 19.78 13.18
C GLN A 319 -0.51 20.87 12.67
N THR A 320 0.75 20.84 13.06
CA THR A 320 1.77 21.76 12.57
C THR A 320 2.59 21.18 11.43
N SER A 321 3.02 19.93 11.57
CA SER A 321 3.96 19.31 10.63
C SER A 321 3.34 19.00 9.26
N VAL A 322 2.05 18.67 9.18
CA VAL A 322 1.39 18.38 7.90
C VAL A 322 1.19 19.63 7.04
N PRO A 323 0.69 20.77 7.55
CA PRO A 323 0.64 22.01 6.78
C PRO A 323 2.03 22.47 6.28
N GLU A 324 3.05 22.39 7.10
CA GLU A 324 4.44 22.72 6.72
C GLU A 324 4.98 21.78 5.63
N LEU A 325 4.66 20.49 5.72
CA LEU A 325 5.02 19.50 4.70
C LEU A 325 4.33 19.80 3.37
N ALA A 326 3.04 20.13 3.40
CA ALA A 326 2.21 20.36 2.22
C ALA A 326 2.45 21.73 1.56
N ASP A 327 3.00 22.70 2.30
CA ASP A 327 3.36 24.01 1.75
C ASP A 327 4.61 23.89 0.87
N MET A 328 4.42 23.89 -0.42
CA MET A 328 5.49 23.77 -1.43
C MET A 328 5.96 25.12 -1.99
N ARG A 329 5.52 26.25 -1.44
CA ARG A 329 5.89 27.60 -1.92
C ARG A 329 7.38 27.91 -1.80
N ASP A 330 8.06 27.20 -0.91
CA ASP A 330 9.51 27.27 -0.68
C ASP A 330 10.35 26.46 -1.67
N GLU A 331 9.71 25.66 -2.53
CA GLU A 331 10.44 24.86 -3.53
C GLU A 331 11.06 25.75 -4.60
N PRO A 332 12.36 25.57 -4.91
CA PRO A 332 13.06 26.39 -5.90
C PRO A 332 12.53 26.16 -7.31
N ALA A 333 12.72 27.15 -8.19
CA ALA A 333 12.28 27.08 -9.60
C ALA A 333 12.82 25.83 -10.33
N SER A 334 14.02 25.35 -9.96
CA SER A 334 14.62 24.14 -10.52
C SER A 334 13.83 22.87 -10.21
N THR A 335 13.20 22.79 -9.02
CA THR A 335 12.31 21.70 -8.64
C THR A 335 11.06 21.70 -9.54
N TRP A 336 10.42 22.85 -9.70
CA TRP A 336 9.26 22.98 -10.58
C TRP A 336 9.59 22.66 -12.04
N THR A 337 10.77 23.07 -12.52
CA THR A 337 11.25 22.71 -13.85
C THR A 337 11.45 21.20 -13.99
N LEU A 338 11.92 20.52 -12.97
CA LEU A 338 12.13 19.07 -12.97
C LEU A 338 10.81 18.30 -12.98
N TYR A 339 9.94 18.56 -11.99
CA TYR A 339 8.67 17.84 -11.82
C TYR A 339 7.59 18.23 -12.85
N GLY A 340 7.65 19.44 -13.41
CA GLY A 340 6.74 19.93 -14.41
C GLY A 340 5.49 20.62 -13.83
N GLU A 341 4.65 21.15 -14.73
CA GLU A 341 3.48 21.95 -14.35
C GLU A 341 2.41 21.14 -13.59
N ASP A 342 2.34 19.83 -13.81
CA ASP A 342 1.38 19.00 -13.10
C ASP A 342 1.73 18.88 -11.60
N ALA A 343 3.00 18.99 -11.23
CA ALA A 343 3.39 19.00 -9.82
C ALA A 343 2.84 20.20 -9.03
N LYS A 344 2.45 21.29 -9.71
CA LYS A 344 1.81 22.45 -9.08
C LYS A 344 0.32 22.23 -8.77
N LYS A 345 -0.27 21.16 -9.31
CA LYS A 345 -1.68 20.83 -9.14
C LYS A 345 -1.82 19.78 -8.04
N PRO A 346 -2.43 20.10 -6.90
CA PRO A 346 -2.62 19.15 -5.81
C PRO A 346 -3.27 17.85 -6.30
N GLY A 347 -2.80 16.73 -5.77
CA GLY A 347 -3.35 15.41 -6.06
C GLY A 347 -2.90 14.77 -7.37
N THR A 348 -2.21 15.46 -8.28
CA THR A 348 -1.62 14.79 -9.43
C THR A 348 -0.51 13.84 -9.01
N PHE A 349 -0.18 12.87 -9.84
CA PHE A 349 0.89 11.93 -9.56
C PHE A 349 2.25 12.65 -9.37
N ALA A 350 2.55 13.64 -10.20
CA ALA A 350 3.78 14.43 -10.08
C ALA A 350 3.82 15.26 -8.78
N HIS A 351 2.68 15.82 -8.34
CA HIS A 351 2.55 16.49 -7.04
C HIS A 351 2.83 15.51 -5.89
N ASN A 352 2.24 14.32 -5.94
CA ASN A 352 2.44 13.29 -4.93
C ASN A 352 3.88 12.77 -4.91
N CYS A 353 4.57 12.69 -6.05
CA CYS A 353 6.00 12.37 -6.11
C CYS A 353 6.85 13.44 -5.40
N LEU A 354 6.55 14.73 -5.62
CA LEU A 354 7.23 15.82 -4.92
C LEU A 354 6.94 15.78 -3.41
N LEU A 355 5.69 15.52 -3.02
CA LEU A 355 5.30 15.38 -1.62
C LEU A 355 6.01 14.19 -0.96
N ALA A 356 6.13 13.04 -1.65
CA ALA A 356 6.84 11.87 -1.15
C ALA A 356 8.33 12.14 -0.94
N ARG A 357 8.98 12.92 -1.82
CA ARG A 357 10.37 13.38 -1.60
C ARG A 357 10.48 14.22 -0.33
N ARG A 358 9.55 15.19 -0.11
CA ARG A 358 9.51 16.00 1.11
C ARG A 358 9.25 15.18 2.37
N MET A 359 8.43 14.14 2.27
CA MET A 359 8.22 13.16 3.35
C MET A 359 9.51 12.39 3.66
N ALA A 360 10.22 11.94 2.63
CA ALA A 360 11.49 11.23 2.80
C ALA A 360 12.54 12.11 3.51
N GLU A 361 12.63 13.40 3.17
CA GLU A 361 13.50 14.39 3.86
C GLU A 361 13.16 14.53 5.34
N ARG A 362 11.88 14.38 5.70
CA ARG A 362 11.38 14.48 7.08
C ARG A 362 11.34 13.14 7.83
N GLY A 363 11.94 12.10 7.27
CA GLY A 363 12.05 10.80 7.93
C GLY A 363 10.79 9.95 7.91
N VAL A 364 9.86 10.15 6.98
CA VAL A 364 8.79 9.16 6.73
C VAL A 364 9.43 7.90 6.14
N ARG A 365 9.24 6.76 6.79
CA ARG A 365 9.91 5.52 6.42
C ARG A 365 9.33 4.87 5.17
N PHE A 366 8.02 4.85 5.06
CA PHE A 366 7.34 4.25 3.91
C PHE A 366 6.26 5.19 3.37
N THR A 367 6.38 5.54 2.09
CA THR A 367 5.37 6.33 1.38
C THR A 367 4.88 5.53 0.18
N GLN A 368 3.57 5.31 0.09
CA GLN A 368 2.96 4.61 -1.03
C GLN A 368 2.07 5.54 -1.83
N ILE A 369 2.37 5.65 -3.14
CA ILE A 369 1.58 6.45 -4.08
C ILE A 369 0.77 5.50 -4.94
N TYR A 370 -0.55 5.58 -4.88
CA TYR A 370 -1.42 4.85 -5.79
C TYR A 370 -1.82 5.72 -6.98
N GLN A 371 -1.54 5.23 -8.19
CA GLN A 371 -2.08 5.76 -9.43
C GLN A 371 -3.00 4.73 -10.06
N ARG A 372 -4.30 5.02 -10.07
CA ARG A 372 -5.33 4.18 -10.69
C ARG A 372 -5.46 4.45 -12.17
N GLY A 373 -6.10 3.55 -12.89
CA GLY A 373 -6.49 3.75 -14.28
C GLY A 373 -5.79 2.84 -15.27
N TRP A 374 -4.86 1.98 -14.82
CA TRP A 374 -4.09 1.10 -15.68
C TRP A 374 -4.84 -0.15 -16.15
N ASP A 375 -6.09 -0.32 -15.72
CA ASP A 375 -6.94 -1.44 -16.15
C ASP A 375 -7.53 -1.20 -17.54
N VAL A 376 -6.70 -1.36 -18.57
CA VAL A 376 -7.05 -1.06 -19.95
C VAL A 376 -7.37 -2.35 -20.71
N HIS A 377 -8.66 -2.68 -20.80
CA HIS A 377 -9.19 -3.86 -21.50
C HIS A 377 -9.51 -3.63 -22.98
N GLY A 378 -9.70 -2.40 -23.36
CA GLY A 378 -9.93 -1.93 -24.74
C GLY A 378 -9.26 -0.58 -24.91
N ASP A 379 -9.10 -0.13 -26.13
CA ASP A 379 -8.50 1.18 -26.45
C ASP A 379 -7.12 1.41 -25.78
N VAL A 380 -6.26 0.39 -25.83
CA VAL A 380 -4.89 0.51 -25.31
C VAL A 380 -4.16 1.64 -25.99
N VAL A 381 -4.35 1.81 -27.31
CA VAL A 381 -3.67 2.84 -28.12
C VAL A 381 -4.10 4.26 -27.70
N GLY A 382 -5.37 4.47 -27.33
CA GLY A 382 -5.88 5.78 -26.90
C GLY A 382 -5.59 6.08 -25.42
N MET A 383 -5.51 5.06 -24.57
CA MET A 383 -5.38 5.24 -23.12
C MET A 383 -3.96 5.21 -22.60
N LEU A 384 -3.09 4.32 -23.10
CA LEU A 384 -1.73 4.16 -22.56
C LEU A 384 -0.90 5.45 -22.63
N PRO A 385 -0.94 6.27 -23.69
CA PRO A 385 -0.22 7.56 -23.72
C PRO A 385 -0.66 8.53 -22.62
N LYS A 386 -1.95 8.54 -22.25
CA LYS A 386 -2.47 9.40 -21.18
C LYS A 386 -1.95 8.94 -19.82
N LEU A 387 -1.92 7.63 -19.60
CA LEU A 387 -1.41 7.02 -18.36
C LEU A 387 0.09 7.25 -18.20
N CYS A 388 0.86 7.02 -19.27
CA CYS A 388 2.28 7.29 -19.29
C CYS A 388 2.58 8.79 -19.10
N SER A 389 1.92 9.67 -19.82
CA SER A 389 2.10 11.13 -19.68
C SER A 389 1.85 11.61 -18.25
N ALA A 390 0.86 11.04 -17.55
CA ALA A 390 0.54 11.41 -16.17
C ALA A 390 1.59 10.96 -15.16
N THR A 391 2.35 9.89 -15.45
CA THR A 391 3.23 9.23 -14.44
C THR A 391 4.72 9.28 -14.77
N ASP A 392 5.10 9.33 -16.03
CA ASP A 392 6.48 9.20 -16.49
C ASP A 392 7.40 10.30 -15.93
N ARG A 393 7.00 11.57 -16.09
CA ARG A 393 7.81 12.70 -15.63
C ARG A 393 7.91 12.76 -14.11
N GLY A 394 6.82 12.47 -13.38
CA GLY A 394 6.82 12.43 -11.92
C GLY A 394 7.77 11.37 -11.36
N SER A 395 7.78 10.18 -11.97
CA SER A 395 8.70 9.08 -11.62
C SER A 395 10.16 9.46 -11.86
N TYR A 396 10.48 10.01 -13.04
CA TYR A 396 11.81 10.51 -13.36
C TYR A 396 12.27 11.61 -12.40
N ALA A 397 11.38 12.57 -12.14
CA ALA A 397 11.71 13.71 -11.29
C ALA A 397 12.02 13.26 -9.86
N LEU A 398 11.23 12.33 -9.31
CA LEU A 398 11.45 11.78 -7.98
C LEU A 398 12.84 11.13 -7.85
N VAL A 399 13.17 10.19 -8.74
CA VAL A 399 14.46 9.50 -8.72
C VAL A 399 15.62 10.49 -8.90
N THR A 400 15.49 11.40 -9.87
CA THR A 400 16.52 12.41 -10.16
C THR A 400 16.73 13.39 -8.99
N ASP A 401 15.64 13.82 -8.34
CA ASP A 401 15.70 14.75 -7.19
C ASP A 401 16.36 14.09 -5.98
N LEU A 402 15.95 12.85 -5.66
CA LEU A 402 16.58 12.05 -4.61
C LEU A 402 18.08 11.86 -4.87
N LYS A 403 18.47 11.55 -6.13
CA LYS A 403 19.87 11.40 -6.53
C LYS A 403 20.65 12.69 -6.35
N ARG A 404 20.12 13.83 -6.81
CA ARG A 404 20.76 15.15 -6.67
C ARG A 404 20.95 15.59 -5.23
N ARG A 405 20.07 15.15 -4.33
CA ARG A 405 20.13 15.43 -2.89
C ARG A 405 20.99 14.44 -2.11
N GLY A 406 21.58 13.44 -2.76
CA GLY A 406 22.33 12.38 -2.10
C GLY A 406 21.47 11.45 -1.23
N MET A 407 20.18 11.37 -1.51
CA MET A 407 19.21 10.57 -0.76
C MET A 407 18.87 9.24 -1.45
N LEU A 408 19.19 9.10 -2.73
CA LEU A 408 18.83 7.90 -3.49
C LEU A 408 19.52 6.65 -2.95
N ASP A 409 20.75 6.79 -2.45
CA ASP A 409 21.54 5.65 -1.95
C ASP A 409 20.87 4.97 -0.75
N ASP A 410 20.12 5.70 0.08
CA ASP A 410 19.41 5.19 1.25
C ASP A 410 17.87 5.26 1.14
N THR A 411 17.36 5.54 -0.06
CA THR A 411 15.92 5.58 -0.36
C THR A 411 15.61 4.66 -1.53
N LEU A 412 14.88 3.60 -1.26
CA LEU A 412 14.40 2.67 -2.30
C LEU A 412 13.15 3.23 -2.96
N VAL A 413 13.19 3.41 -4.28
CA VAL A 413 12.01 3.73 -5.08
C VAL A 413 11.59 2.48 -5.84
N VAL A 414 10.33 2.08 -5.71
CA VAL A 414 9.73 0.92 -6.38
C VAL A 414 8.60 1.41 -7.29
N TRP A 415 8.51 0.90 -8.50
CA TRP A 415 7.43 1.16 -9.44
C TRP A 415 6.89 -0.16 -10.01
N GLY A 416 5.59 -0.31 -10.07
CA GLY A 416 4.96 -1.47 -10.69
C GLY A 416 3.49 -1.59 -10.34
N GLY A 417 2.83 -2.55 -10.98
CA GLY A 417 1.45 -2.95 -10.71
C GLY A 417 1.37 -4.35 -10.12
N GLU A 418 0.17 -4.91 -10.17
CA GLU A 418 -0.16 -6.20 -9.53
C GLU A 418 0.03 -7.42 -10.42
N PHE A 419 -0.02 -7.26 -11.76
CA PHE A 419 0.27 -8.28 -12.79
C PHE A 419 0.51 -7.59 -14.14
N GLY A 420 0.69 -8.37 -15.21
CA GLY A 420 0.88 -7.91 -16.57
C GLY A 420 -0.35 -8.01 -17.45
N ARG A 421 -0.14 -7.84 -18.75
CA ARG A 421 -1.18 -7.91 -19.78
C ARG A 421 -0.83 -8.92 -20.85
N THR A 422 -1.87 -9.49 -21.49
CA THR A 422 -1.70 -10.51 -22.54
C THR A 422 -1.11 -9.92 -23.81
N VAL A 423 -0.32 -10.73 -24.53
CA VAL A 423 0.18 -10.39 -25.87
C VAL A 423 -0.93 -10.45 -26.93
N TYR A 424 -1.97 -11.25 -26.69
CA TYR A 424 -3.13 -11.31 -27.58
C TYR A 424 -4.15 -10.24 -27.26
N SER A 425 -4.92 -9.84 -28.26
CA SER A 425 -6.00 -8.88 -28.08
C SER A 425 -7.18 -9.50 -27.34
N GLN A 426 -7.68 -8.78 -26.35
CA GLN A 426 -9.02 -9.02 -25.81
C GLN A 426 -10.03 -8.35 -26.74
N GLY A 427 -11.00 -9.11 -27.23
CA GLY A 427 -11.97 -8.65 -28.21
C GLY A 427 -11.37 -8.44 -29.61
N GLY A 428 -11.87 -7.43 -30.31
CA GLY A 428 -11.44 -7.14 -31.68
C GLY A 428 -9.99 -6.62 -31.74
N LEU A 429 -9.31 -6.95 -32.85
CA LEU A 429 -7.97 -6.48 -33.17
C LEU A 429 -8.02 -5.62 -34.43
N SER A 430 -7.48 -4.40 -34.38
CA SER A 430 -7.17 -3.60 -35.54
C SER A 430 -5.74 -3.02 -35.43
N LYS A 431 -5.23 -2.45 -36.52
CA LYS A 431 -3.90 -1.83 -36.51
C LYS A 431 -3.84 -0.58 -35.61
N ASP A 432 -4.99 0.06 -35.43
CA ASP A 432 -5.09 1.33 -34.71
C ASP A 432 -5.65 1.17 -33.31
N ASN A 433 -6.16 -0.02 -32.95
CA ASN A 433 -6.66 -0.27 -31.61
C ASN A 433 -6.78 -1.77 -31.27
N TYR A 434 -6.56 -2.09 -30.00
CA TYR A 434 -6.70 -3.42 -29.41
C TYR A 434 -6.94 -3.33 -27.90
N GLY A 435 -7.40 -4.43 -27.33
CA GLY A 435 -7.50 -4.64 -25.88
C GLY A 435 -6.43 -5.58 -25.37
N ARG A 436 -6.25 -5.64 -24.04
CA ARG A 436 -5.38 -6.62 -23.38
C ARG A 436 -6.06 -7.16 -22.14
N ASP A 437 -6.04 -8.48 -21.98
CA ASP A 437 -6.54 -9.15 -20.78
C ASP A 437 -5.46 -9.22 -19.68
N HIS A 438 -5.84 -9.67 -18.50
CA HIS A 438 -4.95 -9.89 -17.37
C HIS A 438 -3.95 -11.01 -17.67
N HIS A 439 -2.70 -10.81 -17.24
CA HIS A 439 -1.64 -11.81 -17.41
C HIS A 439 -0.77 -11.95 -16.17
N PRO A 440 -0.98 -13.01 -15.35
CA PRO A 440 -0.27 -13.17 -14.08
C PRO A 440 1.13 -13.76 -14.23
N ARG A 441 1.46 -14.41 -15.36
CA ARG A 441 2.69 -15.18 -15.54
C ARG A 441 3.94 -14.34 -15.72
N CYS A 442 3.82 -13.14 -16.26
CA CYS A 442 4.94 -12.21 -16.33
C CYS A 442 4.48 -10.76 -16.32
N PHE A 443 5.21 -9.93 -15.61
CA PHE A 443 5.05 -8.48 -15.63
C PHE A 443 6.35 -7.79 -15.22
N THR A 444 6.43 -6.49 -15.49
CA THR A 444 7.64 -5.72 -15.20
C THR A 444 7.41 -4.79 -14.03
N VAL A 445 8.36 -4.82 -13.10
CA VAL A 445 8.55 -3.78 -12.07
C VAL A 445 9.94 -3.18 -12.23
N TRP A 446 10.15 -1.98 -11.70
CA TRP A 446 11.49 -1.47 -11.55
C TRP A 446 11.75 -0.94 -10.15
N MET A 447 13.01 -0.95 -9.75
CA MET A 447 13.50 -0.37 -8.52
C MET A 447 14.63 0.62 -8.82
N SER A 448 14.87 1.57 -7.91
CA SER A 448 16.00 2.49 -7.98
C SER A 448 16.46 2.89 -6.59
N GLY A 449 17.75 2.97 -6.38
CA GLY A 449 18.35 3.37 -5.10
C GLY A 449 18.19 2.33 -3.99
N GLY A 450 18.56 2.71 -2.75
CA GLY A 450 18.39 1.88 -1.56
C GLY A 450 19.01 0.48 -1.66
N GLY A 451 20.15 0.33 -2.34
CA GLY A 451 20.83 -0.95 -2.53
C GLY A 451 20.33 -1.79 -3.70
N ALA A 452 19.35 -1.33 -4.49
CA ALA A 452 18.98 -1.95 -5.76
C ALA A 452 20.12 -1.74 -6.79
N LYS A 453 20.44 -2.80 -7.56
CA LYS A 453 21.58 -2.78 -8.52
C LYS A 453 21.24 -1.97 -9.76
N PRO A 454 21.89 -0.81 -10.00
CA PRO A 454 21.49 0.09 -11.08
C PRO A 454 21.87 -0.45 -12.47
N GLY A 455 21.12 -0.05 -13.51
CA GLY A 455 21.41 -0.29 -14.91
C GLY A 455 21.22 -1.73 -15.37
N ILE A 456 20.63 -2.61 -14.57
CA ILE A 456 20.41 -4.02 -14.94
C ILE A 456 18.99 -4.30 -15.44
N ALA A 457 18.87 -5.38 -16.22
CA ALA A 457 17.63 -6.09 -16.47
C ALA A 457 17.75 -7.49 -15.88
N TYR A 458 16.77 -7.89 -15.07
CA TYR A 458 16.75 -9.17 -14.39
C TYR A 458 15.56 -10.01 -14.86
N GLY A 459 15.84 -11.28 -15.12
CA GLY A 459 14.89 -12.21 -15.67
C GLY A 459 14.64 -12.01 -17.17
N GLU A 460 13.95 -12.95 -17.76
CA GLU A 460 13.66 -12.94 -19.21
C GLU A 460 12.34 -13.64 -19.49
N THR A 461 11.58 -13.08 -20.42
CA THR A 461 10.36 -13.69 -20.96
C THR A 461 10.62 -14.28 -22.34
N ASP A 462 9.75 -15.19 -22.78
CA ASP A 462 9.80 -15.78 -24.11
C ASP A 462 9.59 -14.75 -25.25
N GLU A 463 9.73 -15.20 -26.48
CA GLU A 463 9.57 -14.37 -27.68
C GLU A 463 8.16 -13.77 -27.84
N TYR A 464 7.21 -14.27 -27.05
CA TYR A 464 5.82 -13.78 -27.01
C TYR A 464 5.56 -12.82 -25.84
N CYS A 465 6.56 -12.56 -24.96
CA CYS A 465 6.32 -11.83 -23.71
C CYS A 465 5.17 -12.45 -22.87
N TYR A 466 5.12 -13.79 -22.84
CA TYR A 466 4.01 -14.53 -22.25
C TYR A 466 4.43 -15.47 -21.12
N ASN A 467 5.55 -16.14 -21.24
CA ASN A 467 6.10 -17.00 -20.18
C ASN A 467 7.48 -16.50 -19.75
N ILE A 468 7.82 -16.72 -18.49
CA ILE A 468 9.18 -16.47 -17.99
C ILE A 468 10.05 -17.66 -18.38
N VAL A 469 11.19 -17.38 -18.99
CA VAL A 469 12.18 -18.39 -19.42
C VAL A 469 13.45 -18.38 -18.55
N ARG A 470 13.67 -17.30 -17.79
CA ARG A 470 14.83 -17.20 -16.90
C ARG A 470 14.52 -16.36 -15.65
N ASP A 471 15.05 -16.80 -14.50
CA ASP A 471 15.07 -16.09 -13.23
C ASP A 471 13.68 -15.55 -12.79
N PRO A 472 12.68 -16.42 -12.56
CA PRO A 472 11.37 -16.01 -12.12
C PRO A 472 11.41 -15.37 -10.72
N VAL A 473 10.63 -14.30 -10.55
CA VAL A 473 10.48 -13.55 -9.28
C VAL A 473 9.02 -13.57 -8.84
N PRO A 474 8.61 -14.54 -8.02
CA PRO A 474 7.30 -14.53 -7.37
C PRO A 474 7.14 -13.30 -6.45
N VAL A 475 5.91 -12.83 -6.27
CA VAL A 475 5.61 -11.69 -5.38
C VAL A 475 6.19 -11.89 -3.97
N ARG A 476 6.15 -13.10 -3.42
CA ARG A 476 6.72 -13.39 -2.09
C ARG A 476 8.24 -13.19 -2.03
N ASP A 477 8.96 -13.56 -3.09
CA ASP A 477 10.42 -13.38 -3.19
C ASP A 477 10.76 -11.89 -3.37
N PHE A 478 9.93 -11.16 -4.11
CA PHE A 478 10.05 -9.72 -4.22
C PHE A 478 9.85 -9.03 -2.87
N ASN A 479 8.80 -9.38 -2.12
CA ASN A 479 8.56 -8.86 -0.77
C ASN A 479 9.70 -9.21 0.20
N ALA A 480 10.26 -10.43 0.13
CA ALA A 480 11.45 -10.81 0.90
C ALA A 480 12.66 -9.93 0.56
N THR A 481 12.82 -9.61 -0.74
CA THR A 481 13.91 -8.74 -1.22
C THR A 481 13.74 -7.30 -0.74
N LEU A 482 12.52 -6.75 -0.77
CA LEU A 482 12.22 -5.41 -0.23
C LEU A 482 12.53 -5.33 1.28
N LEU A 483 12.12 -6.33 2.05
CA LEU A 483 12.43 -6.41 3.49
C LEU A 483 13.95 -6.50 3.72
N HIS A 484 14.66 -7.30 2.92
CA HIS A 484 16.12 -7.43 3.00
C HIS A 484 16.82 -6.09 2.76
N LEU A 485 16.44 -5.34 1.73
CA LEU A 485 17.00 -4.00 1.47
C LEU A 485 16.78 -3.04 2.65
N MET A 486 15.68 -3.20 3.38
CA MET A 486 15.38 -2.45 4.61
C MET A 486 16.06 -2.99 5.86
N GLY A 487 16.96 -3.98 5.74
CA GLY A 487 17.71 -4.57 6.85
C GLY A 487 16.94 -5.63 7.65
N ILE A 488 15.89 -6.19 7.09
CA ILE A 488 15.01 -7.16 7.75
C ILE A 488 15.19 -8.55 7.14
N ASP A 489 15.43 -9.53 8.00
CA ASP A 489 15.27 -10.94 7.65
C ASP A 489 13.78 -11.30 7.67
N HIS A 490 13.23 -11.59 6.50
CA HIS A 490 11.80 -11.85 6.31
C HIS A 490 11.30 -13.11 7.04
N GLU A 491 12.18 -14.03 7.41
CA GLU A 491 11.83 -15.22 8.21
C GLU A 491 11.76 -14.89 9.71
N ARG A 492 12.50 -13.89 10.17
CA ARG A 492 12.57 -13.48 11.57
C ARG A 492 11.54 -12.43 11.95
N LEU A 493 11.10 -11.59 11.01
CA LEU A 493 10.05 -10.60 11.27
C LEU A 493 8.70 -11.33 11.30
N THR A 494 8.28 -11.73 12.48
CA THR A 494 7.04 -12.45 12.73
C THR A 494 6.18 -11.76 13.77
N PHE A 495 4.89 -12.04 13.73
CA PHE A 495 3.93 -11.68 14.78
C PHE A 495 3.06 -12.88 15.11
N LYS A 496 2.95 -13.22 16.40
CA LYS A 496 2.15 -14.35 16.84
C LYS A 496 0.66 -14.00 16.86
N PHE A 497 -0.10 -14.56 15.93
CA PHE A 497 -1.53 -14.34 15.82
C PHE A 497 -2.27 -15.68 15.73
N GLN A 498 -3.25 -15.89 16.62
CA GLN A 498 -4.02 -17.13 16.72
C GLN A 498 -3.14 -18.40 16.80
N GLY A 499 -2.07 -18.31 17.58
CA GLY A 499 -1.14 -19.41 17.81
C GLY A 499 -0.10 -19.67 16.71
N LEU A 500 -0.13 -18.92 15.60
CA LEU A 500 0.79 -19.05 14.47
C LEU A 500 1.69 -17.83 14.35
N ASP A 501 2.96 -18.04 14.03
CA ASP A 501 3.88 -16.97 13.68
C ASP A 501 3.62 -16.53 12.24
N GLN A 502 2.97 -15.37 12.11
CA GLN A 502 2.62 -14.75 10.83
C GLN A 502 3.78 -13.91 10.32
N LYS A 503 3.99 -13.89 9.01
CA LYS A 503 4.99 -13.06 8.32
C LYS A 503 4.47 -12.55 6.98
N LEU A 504 5.05 -11.46 6.47
CA LEU A 504 4.64 -10.86 5.20
C LEU A 504 4.75 -11.84 4.04
N THR A 505 5.79 -12.66 4.00
CA THR A 505 6.05 -13.62 2.92
C THR A 505 5.16 -14.87 2.96
N GLY A 506 4.29 -14.98 3.98
CA GLY A 506 3.35 -16.08 4.13
C GLY A 506 4.01 -17.38 4.57
N VAL A 507 3.34 -18.51 4.29
CA VAL A 507 3.78 -19.84 4.73
C VAL A 507 4.61 -20.61 3.69
N LEU A 508 4.55 -20.21 2.42
CA LEU A 508 5.35 -20.81 1.37
C LEU A 508 6.78 -20.31 1.45
N PRO A 509 7.79 -21.14 1.09
CA PRO A 509 9.17 -20.69 1.04
C PRO A 509 9.34 -19.46 0.17
N ALA A 510 10.05 -18.47 0.69
CA ALA A 510 10.44 -17.27 -0.03
C ALA A 510 11.95 -17.08 0.05
N LYS A 511 12.54 -16.41 -0.93
CA LYS A 511 13.97 -16.14 -0.97
C LYS A 511 14.25 -14.69 -1.38
N VAL A 512 15.31 -14.15 -0.84
CA VAL A 512 15.87 -12.89 -1.32
C VAL A 512 16.47 -13.09 -2.71
N VAL A 513 16.07 -12.25 -3.66
CA VAL A 513 16.59 -12.29 -5.03
C VAL A 513 17.89 -11.48 -5.10
N THR A 514 18.99 -12.13 -4.74
CA THR A 514 20.31 -11.46 -4.61
C THR A 514 20.82 -10.84 -5.90
N GLY A 515 20.38 -11.32 -7.07
CA GLY A 515 20.72 -10.73 -8.36
C GLY A 515 20.20 -9.30 -8.59
N LEU A 516 19.25 -8.84 -7.74
CA LEU A 516 18.72 -7.48 -7.75
C LEU A 516 19.52 -6.51 -6.85
N LEU A 517 20.46 -7.01 -6.07
CA LEU A 517 21.18 -6.26 -5.03
C LEU A 517 22.53 -5.75 -5.54
N SER A 518 22.95 -4.59 -5.03
CA SER A 518 24.27 -3.97 -5.31
C SER A 518 25.39 -4.65 -4.56
#